data_246b70a4133faf802b95dde8b81bd782
#
_entry.id   246b70a4133faf802b95dde8b81bd782
#
_cell.length_a   1.000
_cell.length_b   1.000
_cell.length_c   1.000
_cell.angle_alpha   90.00
_cell.angle_beta   90.00
_cell.angle_gamma   90.00
#
_symmetry.space_group_name_H-M   'P 1'
#
loop_
_entity.id
_entity.type
_entity.pdbx_description
1 polymer ?
#
loop_
_entity_poly.entity_id
_entity_poly.type
_entity_poly.pdbx_seq_one_letter_code
_entity_poly.pdbx_strand_id
1 'polypeptide(L)'
;MIRIGLRDAKAHFHRLVMSIIAIALGVSFVVGSFCFRSMLNDQVTQLMGTNSDHDVYVRGTTEEQNDSSFATSGPISSGTSYNKIDTSLVTQIEQVKGIDNVSPPERTIGATLLDHDGNAVVTTGAPTLMISASSEHPWRAANFIAGTYATGEHEIALSQDAAKKAGLQVGDTTRLIVNGEPHTMKVSGVFTTQTAELGVLIILAQPALVNQLMQLQGEDTSKVDKIGVYGNRTTPLTVQKQHQLADRINKALPKDSKAHAVTGQSVRDEATKSTQESLGFVQPLILIFAVIALFVGAFIIANTFTMIVRDSMRGYALLRSVGASPAQVFFSVVIQALILGVIGSVLGVLLGWGLIELIDWGLSRGGFPLSGSPTPSPTAVAVGFMV
;
A
#
# COMPACT_ATOMS: atom_id res chain seq x y z
N MET A 1 27.38 -11.54 42.94
CA MET A 1 27.44 -12.09 41.61
C MET A 1 27.14 -11.04 40.51
N ILE A 2 26.00 -10.36 40.55
CA ILE A 2 25.64 -9.34 39.53
C ILE A 2 26.67 -8.19 39.45
N ARG A 3 27.16 -7.68 40.59
CA ARG A 3 28.17 -6.61 40.63
C ARG A 3 29.54 -7.03 40.01
N ILE A 4 29.92 -8.29 40.12
CA ILE A 4 31.17 -8.82 39.56
C ILE A 4 31.00 -8.94 38.01
N GLY A 5 29.87 -9.45 37.53
CA GLY A 5 29.57 -9.54 36.10
C GLY A 5 29.49 -8.17 35.41
N LEU A 6 28.91 -7.14 36.07
CA LEU A 6 28.88 -5.78 35.55
C LEU A 6 30.26 -5.11 35.48
N ARG A 7 31.14 -5.41 36.42
CA ARG A 7 32.52 -4.86 36.47
C ARG A 7 33.41 -5.50 35.42
N ASP A 8 33.21 -6.80 35.15
CA ASP A 8 33.92 -7.57 34.12
C ASP A 8 33.41 -7.16 32.72
N ALA A 9 32.10 -6.94 32.56
CA ALA A 9 31.53 -6.38 31.37
C ALA A 9 32.10 -4.99 31.02
N LYS A 10 32.37 -4.16 32.00
CA LYS A 10 32.94 -2.83 31.81
C LYS A 10 34.41 -2.89 31.39
N ALA A 11 35.18 -3.89 31.87
CA ALA A 11 36.58 -4.08 31.53
C ALA A 11 36.78 -4.59 30.07
N HIS A 12 35.79 -5.33 29.54
CA HIS A 12 35.81 -5.87 28.18
C HIS A 12 34.83 -5.20 27.23
N PHE A 13 34.36 -4.01 27.54
CA PHE A 13 33.29 -3.27 26.84
C PHE A 13 33.50 -3.21 25.31
N HIS A 14 34.71 -2.98 24.83
CA HIS A 14 35.02 -2.89 23.42
C HIS A 14 34.69 -4.18 22.62
N ARG A 15 34.85 -5.35 23.26
CA ARG A 15 34.52 -6.65 22.65
C ARG A 15 33.06 -6.98 22.70
N LEU A 16 32.38 -6.54 23.80
CA LEU A 16 30.94 -6.68 23.97
C LEU A 16 30.14 -5.81 22.98
N VAL A 17 30.69 -4.65 22.59
CA VAL A 17 30.08 -3.76 21.59
C VAL A 17 29.88 -4.48 20.25
N MET A 18 30.85 -5.29 19.81
CA MET A 18 30.69 -6.03 18.55
C MET A 18 29.55 -7.05 18.61
N SER A 19 29.37 -7.74 19.73
CA SER A 19 28.24 -8.65 19.94
C SER A 19 26.91 -7.90 19.99
N ILE A 20 26.86 -6.75 20.68
CA ILE A 20 25.66 -5.92 20.75
C ILE A 20 25.29 -5.42 19.36
N ILE A 21 26.26 -4.97 18.57
CA ILE A 21 26.03 -4.51 17.19
C ILE A 21 25.51 -5.68 16.32
N ALA A 22 26.07 -6.87 16.43
CA ALA A 22 25.64 -8.02 15.67
C ALA A 22 24.19 -8.42 16.00
N ILE A 23 23.84 -8.46 17.30
CA ILE A 23 22.47 -8.72 17.74
C ILE A 23 21.55 -7.60 17.25
N ALA A 24 21.92 -6.33 17.44
CA ALA A 24 21.14 -5.19 17.03
C ALA A 24 20.86 -5.17 15.52
N LEU A 25 21.86 -5.50 14.69
CA LEU A 25 21.69 -5.59 13.24
C LEU A 25 20.75 -6.74 12.84
N GLY A 26 20.91 -7.92 13.45
CA GLY A 26 20.01 -9.05 13.19
C GLY A 26 18.58 -8.75 13.55
N VAL A 27 18.35 -8.23 14.76
CA VAL A 27 17.01 -7.82 15.25
C VAL A 27 16.45 -6.68 14.43
N SER A 28 17.26 -5.66 14.07
CA SER A 28 16.80 -4.52 13.29
C SER A 28 16.33 -4.94 11.90
N PHE A 29 17.02 -5.89 11.26
CA PHE A 29 16.63 -6.43 9.97
C PHE A 29 15.28 -7.18 10.07
N VAL A 30 15.11 -8.02 11.08
CA VAL A 30 13.86 -8.76 11.29
C VAL A 30 12.71 -7.79 11.56
N VAL A 31 12.86 -6.88 12.53
CA VAL A 31 11.82 -5.88 12.89
C VAL A 31 11.52 -4.97 11.70
N GLY A 32 12.54 -4.46 11.01
CA GLY A 32 12.38 -3.64 9.81
C GLY A 32 11.62 -4.36 8.70
N SER A 33 11.91 -5.63 8.46
CA SER A 33 11.22 -6.46 7.47
C SER A 33 9.73 -6.66 7.81
N PHE A 34 9.40 -6.88 9.09
CA PHE A 34 8.01 -7.00 9.54
C PHE A 34 7.25 -5.67 9.42
N CYS A 35 7.88 -4.55 9.80
CA CYS A 35 7.30 -3.22 9.65
C CYS A 35 7.04 -2.88 8.17
N PHE A 36 8.04 -3.11 7.31
CA PHE A 36 7.92 -2.87 5.87
C PHE A 36 6.78 -3.68 5.25
N ARG A 37 6.68 -4.97 5.61
CA ARG A 37 5.57 -5.82 5.18
C ARG A 37 4.21 -5.27 5.61
N SER A 38 4.10 -4.82 6.87
CA SER A 38 2.84 -4.23 7.38
C SER A 38 2.47 -2.99 6.58
N MET A 39 3.43 -2.08 6.35
CA MET A 39 3.22 -0.86 5.56
C MET A 39 2.79 -1.17 4.13
N LEU A 40 3.43 -2.13 3.45
CA LEU A 40 3.03 -2.56 2.12
C LEU A 40 1.59 -3.12 2.10
N ASN A 41 1.24 -3.94 3.09
CA ASN A 41 -0.12 -4.49 3.20
C ASN A 41 -1.16 -3.39 3.44
N ASP A 42 -0.87 -2.44 4.32
CA ASP A 42 -1.74 -1.30 4.60
C ASP A 42 -1.88 -0.42 3.35
N GLN A 43 -0.78 -0.18 2.64
CA GLN A 43 -0.77 0.55 1.38
C GLN A 43 -1.67 -0.10 0.32
N VAL A 44 -1.53 -1.42 0.11
CA VAL A 44 -2.36 -2.18 -0.83
C VAL A 44 -3.84 -2.10 -0.43
N THR A 45 -4.14 -2.31 0.84
CA THR A 45 -5.53 -2.27 1.35
C THR A 45 -6.16 -0.90 1.15
N GLN A 46 -5.42 0.18 1.41
CA GLN A 46 -5.92 1.55 1.22
C GLN A 46 -6.12 1.89 -0.26
N LEU A 47 -5.16 1.52 -1.13
CA LEU A 47 -5.29 1.73 -2.57
C LEU A 47 -6.52 1.00 -3.14
N MET A 48 -6.74 -0.26 -2.72
CA MET A 48 -7.91 -1.01 -3.16
C MET A 48 -9.21 -0.39 -2.60
N GLY A 49 -9.16 0.17 -1.40
CA GLY A 49 -10.28 0.91 -0.80
C GLY A 49 -10.66 2.16 -1.61
N THR A 50 -9.67 2.91 -2.08
CA THR A 50 -9.88 4.13 -2.88
C THR A 50 -10.36 3.80 -4.29
N ASN A 51 -9.76 2.79 -4.94
CA ASN A 51 -10.11 2.40 -6.31
C ASN A 51 -11.45 1.65 -6.41
N SER A 52 -11.92 1.09 -5.30
CA SER A 52 -13.18 0.34 -5.22
C SER A 52 -14.05 0.87 -4.09
N ASP A 53 -14.38 2.16 -4.14
CA ASP A 53 -15.07 2.89 -3.07
C ASP A 53 -16.59 2.70 -3.03
N HIS A 54 -17.20 2.08 -4.06
CA HIS A 54 -18.63 1.83 -4.12
C HIS A 54 -19.09 0.77 -3.12
N ASP A 55 -20.37 0.84 -2.75
CA ASP A 55 -20.97 -0.10 -1.81
C ASP A 55 -21.29 -1.46 -2.46
N VAL A 56 -21.70 -1.44 -3.72
CA VAL A 56 -22.00 -2.63 -4.52
C VAL A 56 -21.45 -2.42 -5.93
N TYR A 57 -20.98 -3.50 -6.55
CA TYR A 57 -20.59 -3.52 -7.94
C TYR A 57 -21.42 -4.55 -8.70
N VAL A 58 -21.88 -4.18 -9.89
CA VAL A 58 -22.47 -5.12 -10.85
C VAL A 58 -21.40 -5.42 -11.89
N ARG A 59 -21.07 -6.69 -12.06
CA ARG A 59 -20.03 -7.17 -12.98
C ARG A 59 -20.47 -8.45 -13.68
N GLY A 60 -19.70 -8.90 -14.67
CA GLY A 60 -19.96 -10.16 -15.34
C GLY A 60 -19.90 -11.39 -14.43
N THR A 61 -20.48 -12.50 -14.85
CA THR A 61 -20.52 -13.77 -14.12
C THR A 61 -19.44 -14.75 -14.52
N THR A 62 -18.84 -14.56 -15.71
CA THR A 62 -17.84 -15.48 -16.29
C THR A 62 -16.46 -14.86 -16.15
N GLU A 63 -15.55 -15.57 -15.48
CA GLU A 63 -14.14 -15.18 -15.42
C GLU A 63 -13.52 -15.32 -16.82
N GLU A 64 -12.86 -14.28 -17.27
CA GLU A 64 -12.06 -14.29 -18.49
C GLU A 64 -10.58 -14.32 -18.13
N GLN A 65 -9.85 -15.31 -18.67
CA GLN A 65 -8.39 -15.30 -18.59
C GLN A 65 -7.87 -14.14 -19.45
N ASN A 66 -7.50 -13.05 -18.81
CA ASN A 66 -6.82 -11.98 -19.50
C ASN A 66 -5.35 -12.35 -19.70
N ASP A 67 -4.98 -12.64 -20.92
CA ASP A 67 -3.59 -12.59 -21.41
C ASP A 67 -3.07 -11.14 -21.54
N SER A 68 -3.81 -10.15 -21.01
CA SER A 68 -3.43 -8.76 -21.10
C SER A 68 -2.20 -8.49 -20.24
N SER A 69 -1.10 -8.40 -20.94
CA SER A 69 0.19 -7.95 -20.46
C SER A 69 0.03 -6.68 -19.60
N PHE A 70 0.82 -6.60 -18.54
CA PHE A 70 1.08 -5.46 -17.64
C PHE A 70 1.13 -4.07 -18.33
N ALA A 71 1.26 -4.05 -19.67
CA ALA A 71 1.38 -2.82 -20.46
C ALA A 71 0.08 -2.04 -20.69
N THR A 72 -1.11 -2.69 -20.62
CA THR A 72 -2.38 -2.03 -20.96
C THR A 72 -3.23 -1.64 -19.77
N SER A 73 -3.01 -2.26 -18.60
CA SER A 73 -3.92 -2.12 -17.46
C SER A 73 -3.32 -1.40 -16.26
N GLY A 74 -2.04 -1.03 -16.28
CA GLY A 74 -1.35 -0.40 -15.16
C GLY A 74 -1.25 -1.28 -13.89
N PRO A 75 -0.43 -0.92 -12.91
CA PRO A 75 -0.22 -1.70 -11.70
C PRO A 75 -1.44 -1.78 -10.76
N ILE A 76 -2.55 -1.13 -11.11
CA ILE A 76 -3.75 -0.99 -10.27
C ILE A 76 -4.90 -1.92 -10.69
N SER A 77 -4.81 -2.60 -11.85
CA SER A 77 -5.87 -3.49 -12.35
C SER A 77 -5.59 -4.99 -12.12
N SER A 78 -4.86 -5.34 -11.08
CA SER A 78 -4.65 -6.72 -10.67
C SER A 78 -5.90 -7.27 -9.97
N GLY A 79 -6.88 -7.65 -10.74
CA GLY A 79 -8.08 -8.36 -10.30
C GLY A 79 -8.48 -9.42 -11.32
N THR A 80 -9.29 -10.39 -10.92
CA THR A 80 -9.91 -11.34 -11.83
C THR A 80 -10.72 -10.55 -12.86
N SER A 81 -10.46 -10.79 -14.15
CA SER A 81 -11.22 -10.18 -15.24
C SER A 81 -12.52 -10.96 -15.45
N TYR A 82 -13.60 -10.25 -15.69
CA TYR A 82 -14.92 -10.83 -15.96
C TYR A 82 -15.42 -10.38 -17.32
N ASN A 83 -16.38 -11.10 -17.89
CA ASN A 83 -17.03 -10.68 -19.12
C ASN A 83 -17.63 -9.27 -18.97
N LYS A 84 -17.48 -8.45 -20.00
CA LYS A 84 -18.07 -7.11 -20.05
C LYS A 84 -19.60 -7.20 -20.04
N ILE A 85 -20.23 -6.25 -19.35
CA ILE A 85 -21.67 -6.12 -19.21
C ILE A 85 -22.19 -4.88 -19.96
N ASP A 86 -23.44 -4.89 -20.34
CA ASP A 86 -24.06 -3.83 -21.12
C ASP A 86 -24.36 -2.59 -20.22
N THR A 87 -24.08 -1.38 -20.72
CA THR A 87 -24.34 -0.13 -19.99
C THR A 87 -25.81 0.17 -19.83
N SER A 88 -26.70 -0.43 -20.64
CA SER A 88 -28.15 -0.29 -20.50
C SER A 88 -28.70 -0.80 -19.16
N LEU A 89 -27.93 -1.66 -18.45
CA LEU A 89 -28.26 -2.13 -17.11
C LEU A 89 -28.31 -1.00 -16.07
N VAL A 90 -27.62 0.12 -16.30
CA VAL A 90 -27.61 1.29 -15.40
C VAL A 90 -29.03 1.75 -15.12
N THR A 91 -29.86 1.96 -16.15
CA THR A 91 -31.24 2.43 -16.00
C THR A 91 -32.11 1.46 -15.17
N GLN A 92 -31.87 0.17 -15.27
CA GLN A 92 -32.60 -0.83 -14.48
C GLN A 92 -32.12 -0.87 -13.03
N ILE A 93 -30.82 -0.70 -12.80
CA ILE A 93 -30.23 -0.67 -11.48
C ILE A 93 -30.72 0.58 -10.72
N GLU A 94 -30.77 1.74 -11.36
CA GLU A 94 -31.25 3.00 -10.75
C GLU A 94 -32.66 2.89 -10.15
N GLN A 95 -33.51 2.02 -10.70
CA GLN A 95 -34.89 1.82 -10.22
C GLN A 95 -34.96 0.97 -8.95
N VAL A 96 -33.86 0.38 -8.51
CA VAL A 96 -33.83 -0.51 -7.33
C VAL A 96 -33.90 0.32 -6.04
N LYS A 97 -34.86 0.01 -5.18
CA LYS A 97 -35.05 0.70 -3.89
C LYS A 97 -33.81 0.61 -3.00
N GLY A 98 -33.34 1.75 -2.54
CA GLY A 98 -32.19 1.86 -1.61
C GLY A 98 -30.88 2.15 -2.30
N ILE A 99 -30.91 2.51 -3.56
CA ILE A 99 -29.82 3.10 -4.31
C ILE A 99 -29.94 4.62 -4.20
N ASP A 100 -28.86 5.28 -3.85
CA ASP A 100 -28.74 6.73 -3.84
C ASP A 100 -28.13 7.26 -5.15
N ASN A 101 -27.17 6.50 -5.70
CA ASN A 101 -26.57 6.87 -6.97
C ASN A 101 -25.96 5.63 -7.66
N VAL A 102 -26.08 5.58 -8.97
CA VAL A 102 -25.32 4.65 -9.83
C VAL A 102 -24.24 5.48 -10.51
N SER A 103 -22.99 5.13 -10.28
CA SER A 103 -21.91 5.82 -10.98
C SER A 103 -21.97 5.56 -12.47
N PRO A 104 -21.62 6.55 -13.30
CA PRO A 104 -21.36 6.26 -14.70
C PRO A 104 -20.32 5.14 -14.75
N PRO A 105 -20.35 4.34 -15.80
CA PRO A 105 -19.34 3.29 -15.96
C PRO A 105 -17.96 3.84 -15.66
N GLU A 106 -17.25 3.24 -14.68
CA GLU A 106 -15.90 3.65 -14.34
C GLU A 106 -15.01 3.47 -15.57
N ARG A 107 -14.68 4.56 -16.19
CA ARG A 107 -13.82 4.59 -17.37
C ARG A 107 -12.58 5.35 -17.04
N THR A 108 -11.46 4.70 -17.31
CA THR A 108 -10.14 5.27 -17.09
C THR A 108 -9.39 5.28 -18.41
N ILE A 109 -8.87 6.43 -18.75
CA ILE A 109 -8.08 6.62 -19.96
C ILE A 109 -6.70 7.17 -19.59
N GLY A 110 -5.66 6.68 -20.23
CA GLY A 110 -4.32 7.23 -20.09
C GLY A 110 -4.23 8.60 -20.76
N ALA A 111 -3.61 9.55 -20.08
CA ALA A 111 -3.42 10.90 -20.58
C ALA A 111 -2.02 11.42 -20.24
N THR A 112 -1.55 12.46 -20.95
CA THR A 112 -0.34 13.20 -20.57
C THR A 112 -0.74 14.62 -20.26
N LEU A 113 -0.57 15.03 -19.01
CA LEU A 113 -0.80 16.41 -18.57
C LEU A 113 0.41 17.28 -18.96
N LEU A 114 0.18 18.46 -19.52
CA LEU A 114 1.23 19.46 -19.73
C LEU A 114 1.25 20.44 -18.55
N ASP A 115 2.44 20.89 -18.21
CA ASP A 115 2.66 21.92 -17.20
C ASP A 115 2.31 23.33 -17.74
N HIS A 116 2.48 24.34 -16.90
CA HIS A 116 2.28 25.75 -17.25
C HIS A 116 3.16 26.19 -18.45
N ASP A 117 4.35 25.60 -18.61
CA ASP A 117 5.30 25.94 -19.69
C ASP A 117 5.05 25.10 -20.97
N GLY A 118 4.11 24.18 -20.93
CA GLY A 118 3.74 23.31 -22.05
C GLY A 118 4.61 22.03 -22.16
N ASN A 119 5.40 21.70 -21.13
CA ASN A 119 6.14 20.45 -21.08
C ASN A 119 5.28 19.34 -20.49
N ALA A 120 5.55 18.10 -20.88
CA ALA A 120 4.88 16.95 -20.29
C ALA A 120 5.26 16.79 -18.80
N VAL A 121 4.28 16.68 -17.92
CA VAL A 121 4.51 16.38 -16.52
C VAL A 121 4.97 14.94 -16.41
N VAL A 122 6.27 14.76 -16.12
CA VAL A 122 6.89 13.45 -16.02
C VAL A 122 6.68 12.91 -14.61
N THR A 123 6.15 11.71 -14.54
CA THR A 123 6.08 10.93 -13.30
C THR A 123 7.19 9.87 -13.32
N THR A 124 7.69 9.47 -12.16
CA THR A 124 8.75 8.45 -12.03
C THR A 124 8.20 7.04 -12.30
N GLY A 125 7.63 6.81 -13.51
CA GLY A 125 7.10 5.52 -13.94
C GLY A 125 5.62 5.27 -13.60
N ALA A 126 4.94 6.20 -12.93
CA ALA A 126 3.50 6.08 -12.66
C ALA A 126 2.69 6.75 -13.80
N PRO A 127 1.52 6.22 -14.18
CA PRO A 127 0.70 6.79 -15.23
C PRO A 127 -0.03 8.06 -14.78
N THR A 128 -0.46 8.88 -15.75
CA THR A 128 -1.50 9.88 -15.55
C THR A 128 -2.81 9.28 -16.03
N LEU A 129 -3.81 9.24 -15.15
CA LEU A 129 -5.10 8.62 -15.39
C LEU A 129 -6.21 9.67 -15.38
N MET A 130 -7.05 9.66 -16.39
CA MET A 130 -8.27 10.44 -16.43
C MET A 130 -9.46 9.52 -16.13
N ILE A 131 -10.22 9.88 -15.11
CA ILE A 131 -11.35 9.11 -14.59
C ILE A 131 -12.64 9.89 -14.82
N SER A 132 -13.70 9.20 -15.22
CA SER A 132 -15.02 9.80 -15.39
C SER A 132 -15.68 10.08 -14.03
N ALA A 133 -15.94 11.37 -13.73
CA ALA A 133 -16.68 11.78 -12.55
C ALA A 133 -17.35 13.15 -12.76
N SER A 134 -18.46 13.38 -12.10
CA SER A 134 -19.20 14.65 -12.14
C SER A 134 -19.84 14.96 -10.80
N SER A 135 -20.42 16.16 -10.66
CA SER A 135 -21.18 16.53 -9.46
C SER A 135 -22.45 15.68 -9.25
N GLU A 136 -23.04 15.18 -10.34
CA GLU A 136 -24.20 14.26 -10.29
C GLU A 136 -23.79 12.86 -9.90
N HIS A 137 -22.61 12.44 -10.36
CA HIS A 137 -22.00 11.14 -10.11
C HIS A 137 -20.62 11.33 -9.48
N PRO A 138 -20.56 11.70 -8.20
CA PRO A 138 -19.30 12.03 -7.55
C PRO A 138 -18.45 10.78 -7.31
N TRP A 139 -17.17 10.95 -7.41
CA TRP A 139 -16.22 9.98 -6.89
C TRP A 139 -16.00 10.26 -5.39
N ARG A 140 -16.48 9.37 -4.53
CA ARG A 140 -16.49 9.57 -3.07
C ARG A 140 -15.09 9.71 -2.47
N ALA A 141 -14.07 9.14 -3.13
CA ALA A 141 -12.69 9.27 -2.71
C ALA A 141 -12.10 10.68 -2.95
N ALA A 142 -12.70 11.50 -3.81
CA ALA A 142 -12.22 12.84 -4.11
C ALA A 142 -12.75 13.88 -3.12
N ASN A 143 -11.82 14.54 -2.40
CA ASN A 143 -12.13 15.64 -1.50
C ASN A 143 -11.62 16.96 -2.12
N PHE A 144 -12.52 17.82 -2.60
CA PHE A 144 -12.13 19.07 -3.22
C PHE A 144 -11.58 20.06 -2.18
N ILE A 145 -10.38 20.59 -2.46
CA ILE A 145 -9.72 21.63 -1.66
C ILE A 145 -9.88 23.01 -2.30
N ALA A 146 -10.13 23.07 -3.61
CA ALA A 146 -10.42 24.29 -4.35
C ALA A 146 -11.26 23.97 -5.58
N GLY A 147 -12.20 24.85 -5.96
CA GLY A 147 -13.09 24.66 -7.11
C GLY A 147 -14.06 23.49 -6.95
N THR A 148 -14.42 22.85 -8.06
CA THR A 148 -15.44 21.78 -8.11
C THR A 148 -15.17 20.83 -9.27
N TYR A 149 -16.04 19.81 -9.43
CA TYR A 149 -16.04 18.94 -10.60
C TYR A 149 -16.15 19.74 -11.90
N ALA A 150 -15.58 19.17 -12.97
CA ALA A 150 -15.78 19.69 -14.32
C ALA A 150 -17.27 19.73 -14.67
N THR A 151 -17.75 20.83 -15.24
CA THR A 151 -19.13 21.01 -15.69
C THR A 151 -19.25 20.97 -17.21
N GLY A 152 -18.14 21.21 -17.92
CA GLY A 152 -18.07 21.24 -19.37
C GLY A 152 -17.09 20.24 -19.96
N GLU A 153 -17.18 20.01 -21.27
CA GLU A 153 -16.31 19.09 -22.02
C GLU A 153 -14.86 19.59 -22.14
N HIS A 154 -14.58 20.85 -21.84
CA HIS A 154 -13.25 21.45 -21.83
C HIS A 154 -12.77 21.79 -20.43
N GLU A 155 -13.31 21.13 -19.42
CA GLU A 155 -12.92 21.32 -18.04
C GLU A 155 -12.43 20.02 -17.41
N ILE A 156 -11.46 20.13 -16.52
CA ILE A 156 -10.91 19.01 -15.75
C ILE A 156 -10.68 19.42 -14.30
N ALA A 157 -10.79 18.49 -13.37
CA ALA A 157 -10.27 18.67 -12.04
C ALA A 157 -9.01 17.82 -11.84
N LEU A 158 -8.02 18.38 -11.15
CA LEU A 158 -6.71 17.76 -10.94
C LEU A 158 -6.55 17.29 -9.51
N SER A 159 -5.92 16.16 -9.33
CA SER A 159 -5.43 15.80 -8.00
C SER A 159 -4.38 16.81 -7.53
N GLN A 160 -4.23 16.97 -6.22
CA GLN A 160 -3.30 17.95 -5.64
C GLN A 160 -1.87 17.72 -6.14
N ASP A 161 -1.46 16.46 -6.27
CA ASP A 161 -0.14 16.10 -6.79
C ASP A 161 0.01 16.47 -8.27
N ALA A 162 -1.04 16.25 -9.08
CA ALA A 162 -1.06 16.66 -10.47
C ALA A 162 -0.96 18.19 -10.60
N ALA A 163 -1.77 18.93 -9.85
CA ALA A 163 -1.77 20.39 -9.84
C ALA A 163 -0.42 20.96 -9.40
N LYS A 164 0.18 20.42 -8.33
CA LYS A 164 1.50 20.82 -7.83
C LYS A 164 2.62 20.58 -8.85
N LYS A 165 2.68 19.39 -9.44
CA LYS A 165 3.73 19.03 -10.40
C LYS A 165 3.62 19.80 -11.71
N ALA A 166 2.38 20.11 -12.12
CA ALA A 166 2.11 20.90 -13.31
C ALA A 166 2.21 22.41 -13.09
N GLY A 167 2.28 22.89 -11.83
CA GLY A 167 2.27 24.31 -11.49
C GLY A 167 0.94 24.99 -11.83
N LEU A 168 -0.19 24.25 -11.80
CA LEU A 168 -1.51 24.69 -12.22
C LEU A 168 -2.41 24.97 -11.02
N GLN A 169 -3.29 25.97 -11.17
CA GLN A 169 -4.32 26.34 -10.20
C GLN A 169 -5.70 26.36 -10.84
N VAL A 170 -6.73 26.42 -10.00
CA VAL A 170 -8.13 26.56 -10.48
C VAL A 170 -8.27 27.81 -11.32
N GLY A 171 -8.83 27.66 -12.51
CA GLY A 171 -8.99 28.72 -13.51
C GLY A 171 -7.95 28.73 -14.60
N ASP A 172 -6.78 28.09 -14.41
CA ASP A 172 -5.73 28.01 -15.41
C ASP A 172 -6.17 27.13 -16.60
N THR A 173 -5.52 27.38 -17.73
CA THR A 173 -5.71 26.60 -18.95
C THR A 173 -4.45 25.80 -19.24
N THR A 174 -4.60 24.52 -19.51
CA THR A 174 -3.51 23.62 -19.88
C THR A 174 -3.91 22.78 -21.10
N ARG A 175 -2.97 21.97 -21.59
CA ARG A 175 -3.21 20.99 -22.62
C ARG A 175 -3.07 19.59 -22.07
N LEU A 176 -4.01 18.75 -22.41
CA LEU A 176 -3.99 17.33 -22.12
C LEU A 176 -3.77 16.56 -23.41
N ILE A 177 -2.77 15.71 -23.48
CA ILE A 177 -2.54 14.85 -24.64
C ILE A 177 -3.22 13.51 -24.38
N VAL A 178 -4.18 13.17 -25.20
CA VAL A 178 -4.86 11.88 -25.19
C VAL A 178 -4.72 11.25 -26.56
N ASN A 179 -4.22 10.02 -26.61
CA ASN A 179 -3.99 9.31 -27.88
C ASN A 179 -3.14 10.08 -28.90
N GLY A 180 -2.19 10.89 -28.41
CA GLY A 180 -1.32 11.72 -29.24
C GLY A 180 -1.92 13.05 -29.70
N GLU A 181 -3.20 13.31 -29.43
CA GLU A 181 -3.87 14.57 -29.78
C GLU A 181 -3.95 15.53 -28.57
N PRO A 182 -3.63 16.80 -28.77
CA PRO A 182 -3.69 17.80 -27.71
C PRO A 182 -5.11 18.37 -27.57
N HIS A 183 -5.65 18.32 -26.35
CA HIS A 183 -6.94 18.90 -25.96
C HIS A 183 -6.71 20.07 -24.99
N THR A 184 -7.23 21.25 -25.30
CA THR A 184 -7.15 22.39 -24.40
C THR A 184 -8.21 22.26 -23.29
N MET A 185 -7.77 22.27 -22.03
CA MET A 185 -8.60 22.07 -20.86
C MET A 185 -8.42 23.20 -19.85
N LYS A 186 -9.50 23.59 -19.22
CA LYS A 186 -9.50 24.53 -18.09
C LYS A 186 -9.57 23.75 -16.78
N VAL A 187 -8.77 24.13 -15.79
CA VAL A 187 -8.80 23.53 -14.46
C VAL A 187 -10.01 24.07 -13.69
N SER A 188 -11.00 23.23 -13.43
CA SER A 188 -12.22 23.55 -12.68
C SER A 188 -12.08 23.35 -11.18
N GLY A 189 -11.19 22.47 -10.76
CA GLY A 189 -11.01 22.15 -9.36
C GLY A 189 -9.71 21.41 -9.06
N VAL A 190 -9.33 21.42 -7.79
CA VAL A 190 -8.22 20.65 -7.24
C VAL A 190 -8.75 19.85 -6.05
N PHE A 191 -8.44 18.56 -6.02
CA PHE A 191 -8.91 17.64 -4.99
C PHE A 191 -7.77 16.82 -4.40
N THR A 192 -7.98 16.30 -3.20
CA THR A 192 -7.13 15.26 -2.58
C THR A 192 -7.87 13.94 -2.57
N THR A 193 -7.13 12.85 -2.61
CA THR A 193 -7.64 11.50 -2.39
C THR A 193 -7.45 11.10 -0.92
N GLN A 194 -8.20 10.10 -0.46
CA GLN A 194 -8.07 9.59 0.91
C GLN A 194 -6.76 8.83 1.14
N THR A 195 -6.07 8.44 0.07
CA THR A 195 -4.82 7.68 0.09
C THR A 195 -3.76 8.37 -0.75
N ALA A 196 -2.50 8.07 -0.46
CA ALA A 196 -1.38 8.53 -1.27
C ALA A 196 -1.48 7.97 -2.70
N GLU A 197 -1.30 8.82 -3.68
CA GLU A 197 -1.47 8.50 -5.11
C GLU A 197 -0.27 7.72 -5.70
N LEU A 198 0.77 7.43 -4.92
CA LEU A 198 1.98 6.71 -5.33
C LEU A 198 2.60 7.22 -6.65
N GLY A 199 2.53 8.51 -6.86
CA GLY A 199 3.04 9.15 -8.08
C GLY A 199 2.11 9.08 -9.28
N VAL A 200 0.96 8.39 -9.20
CA VAL A 200 -0.11 8.43 -10.20
C VAL A 200 -0.74 9.82 -10.18
N LEU A 201 -0.89 10.44 -11.35
CA LEU A 201 -1.61 11.69 -11.46
C LEU A 201 -3.06 11.41 -11.85
N ILE A 202 -4.00 11.91 -11.07
CA ILE A 202 -5.42 11.67 -11.30
C ILE A 202 -6.08 12.95 -11.81
N ILE A 203 -6.81 12.80 -12.90
CA ILE A 203 -7.61 13.84 -13.54
C ILE A 203 -9.06 13.38 -13.52
N LEU A 204 -9.97 14.22 -13.05
CA LEU A 204 -11.41 13.96 -13.17
C LEU A 204 -11.96 14.78 -14.32
N ALA A 205 -12.78 14.14 -15.14
CA ALA A 205 -13.42 14.75 -16.29
C ALA A 205 -14.89 14.30 -16.41
N GLN A 206 -15.67 15.06 -17.13
CA GLN A 206 -17.07 14.72 -17.43
C GLN A 206 -17.16 13.34 -18.13
N PRO A 207 -18.13 12.49 -17.73
CA PRO A 207 -18.34 11.19 -18.36
C PRO A 207 -18.52 11.27 -19.88
N ALA A 208 -19.18 12.31 -20.38
CA ALA A 208 -19.37 12.55 -21.82
C ALA A 208 -18.02 12.69 -22.54
N LEU A 209 -17.11 13.50 -22.01
CA LEU A 209 -15.77 13.69 -22.57
C LEU A 209 -14.96 12.37 -22.59
N VAL A 210 -14.96 11.66 -21.45
CA VAL A 210 -14.21 10.38 -21.36
C VAL A 210 -14.75 9.36 -22.36
N ASN A 211 -16.09 9.26 -22.50
CA ASN A 211 -16.73 8.39 -23.47
C ASN A 211 -16.33 8.75 -24.92
N GLN A 212 -16.36 10.05 -25.25
CA GLN A 212 -15.97 10.53 -26.58
C GLN A 212 -14.51 10.18 -26.89
N LEU A 213 -13.61 10.40 -25.95
CA LEU A 213 -12.18 10.08 -26.13
C LEU A 213 -11.93 8.58 -26.28
N MET A 214 -12.67 7.73 -25.55
CA MET A 214 -12.59 6.27 -25.70
C MET A 214 -13.11 5.80 -27.05
N GLN A 215 -14.21 6.38 -27.54
CA GLN A 215 -14.74 6.08 -28.88
C GLN A 215 -13.75 6.46 -29.99
N LEU A 216 -13.04 7.57 -29.83
CA LEU A 216 -11.96 7.96 -30.76
C LEU A 216 -10.78 6.95 -30.75
N GLN A 217 -10.60 6.22 -29.66
CA GLN A 217 -9.64 5.11 -29.56
C GLN A 217 -10.17 3.79 -30.15
N GLY A 218 -11.43 3.76 -30.60
CA GLY A 218 -12.07 2.55 -31.12
C GLY A 218 -12.61 1.61 -30.04
N GLU A 219 -12.69 2.07 -28.77
CA GLU A 219 -13.25 1.28 -27.67
C GLU A 219 -14.79 1.22 -27.75
N ASP A 220 -15.33 0.03 -27.49
CA ASP A 220 -16.79 -0.17 -27.41
C ASP A 220 -17.32 0.38 -26.08
N THR A 221 -17.92 1.56 -26.15
CA THR A 221 -18.50 2.23 -24.97
C THR A 221 -19.88 1.72 -24.58
N SER A 222 -20.48 0.78 -25.33
CA SER A 222 -21.75 0.13 -24.96
C SER A 222 -21.58 -0.89 -23.84
N LYS A 223 -20.35 -1.35 -23.61
CA LYS A 223 -20.01 -2.36 -22.58
C LYS A 223 -19.01 -1.82 -21.58
N VAL A 224 -19.07 -2.38 -20.37
CA VAL A 224 -18.20 -2.01 -19.26
C VAL A 224 -17.82 -3.24 -18.44
N ASP A 225 -16.69 -3.16 -17.75
CA ASP A 225 -16.22 -4.23 -16.87
C ASP A 225 -17.07 -4.32 -15.61
N LYS A 226 -17.49 -3.18 -15.07
CA LYS A 226 -18.30 -3.10 -13.85
C LYS A 226 -19.10 -1.79 -13.78
N ILE A 227 -20.22 -1.82 -13.06
CA ILE A 227 -21.05 -0.65 -12.72
C ILE A 227 -21.00 -0.49 -11.20
N GLY A 228 -20.56 0.67 -10.73
CA GLY A 228 -20.50 1.01 -9.32
C GLY A 228 -21.83 1.57 -8.81
N VAL A 229 -22.23 1.18 -7.61
CA VAL A 229 -23.48 1.61 -6.98
C VAL A 229 -23.22 2.11 -5.57
N TYR A 230 -23.68 3.30 -5.28
CA TYR A 230 -23.72 3.86 -3.94
C TYR A 230 -25.10 3.69 -3.31
N GLY A 231 -25.15 3.06 -2.16
CA GLY A 231 -26.35 3.11 -1.31
C GLY A 231 -26.41 4.39 -0.48
N ASN A 232 -25.30 5.10 -0.37
CA ASN A 232 -25.19 6.44 0.17
C ASN A 232 -23.94 7.13 -0.41
N ARG A 233 -24.10 8.32 -1.00
CA ARG A 233 -23.02 9.08 -1.65
C ARG A 233 -21.95 9.59 -0.70
N THR A 234 -22.30 9.80 0.56
CA THR A 234 -21.41 10.46 1.53
C THR A 234 -20.72 9.48 2.47
N THR A 235 -21.40 8.40 2.85
CA THR A 235 -20.90 7.44 3.84
C THR A 235 -21.04 6.01 3.35
N PRO A 236 -19.99 5.18 3.46
CA PRO A 236 -20.05 3.78 3.08
C PRO A 236 -21.10 3.02 3.87
N LEU A 237 -21.82 2.13 3.20
CA LEU A 237 -22.73 1.20 3.87
C LEU A 237 -21.94 0.14 4.66
N THR A 238 -22.52 -0.31 5.77
CA THR A 238 -22.00 -1.51 6.47
C THR A 238 -22.07 -2.73 5.56
N VAL A 239 -21.18 -3.70 5.74
CA VAL A 239 -21.09 -4.93 4.93
C VAL A 239 -22.45 -5.64 4.84
N GLN A 240 -23.20 -5.71 5.96
CA GLN A 240 -24.52 -6.31 5.97
C GLN A 240 -25.53 -5.57 5.07
N LYS A 241 -25.50 -4.23 5.06
CA LYS A 241 -26.36 -3.43 4.16
C LYS A 241 -25.92 -3.54 2.71
N GLN A 242 -24.61 -3.69 2.44
CA GLN A 242 -24.11 -3.96 1.09
C GLN A 242 -24.64 -5.30 0.56
N HIS A 243 -24.64 -6.37 1.38
CA HIS A 243 -25.24 -7.66 0.99
C HIS A 243 -26.74 -7.51 0.66
N GLN A 244 -27.51 -6.84 1.52
CA GLN A 244 -28.93 -6.64 1.29
C GLN A 244 -29.20 -5.83 0.00
N LEU A 245 -28.35 -4.86 -0.33
CA LEU A 245 -28.46 -4.07 -1.54
C LEU A 245 -28.09 -4.93 -2.76
N ALA A 246 -26.98 -5.69 -2.70
CA ALA A 246 -26.57 -6.60 -3.76
C ALA A 246 -27.65 -7.64 -4.08
N ASP A 247 -28.30 -8.22 -3.05
CA ASP A 247 -29.39 -9.18 -3.23
C ASP A 247 -30.61 -8.57 -3.93
N ARG A 248 -30.94 -7.30 -3.62
CA ARG A 248 -32.04 -6.57 -4.29
C ARG A 248 -31.71 -6.30 -5.75
N ILE A 249 -30.47 -5.89 -6.04
CA ILE A 249 -30.02 -5.67 -7.41
C ILE A 249 -30.04 -6.98 -8.19
N ASN A 250 -29.52 -8.08 -7.61
CA ASN A 250 -29.54 -9.41 -8.25
C ASN A 250 -30.94 -9.90 -8.62
N LYS A 251 -31.95 -9.56 -7.81
CA LYS A 251 -33.35 -9.88 -8.12
C LYS A 251 -33.93 -9.03 -9.25
N ALA A 252 -33.42 -7.83 -9.46
CA ALA A 252 -33.87 -6.90 -10.49
C ALA A 252 -33.15 -7.10 -11.83
N LEU A 253 -31.93 -7.69 -11.83
CA LEU A 253 -31.16 -7.93 -13.05
C LEU A 253 -31.84 -8.98 -13.95
N PRO A 254 -31.85 -8.76 -15.28
CA PRO A 254 -32.31 -9.75 -16.24
C PRO A 254 -31.45 -11.04 -16.16
N LYS A 255 -32.07 -12.20 -16.21
CA LYS A 255 -31.38 -13.49 -16.12
C LYS A 255 -30.38 -13.70 -17.25
N ASP A 256 -30.63 -13.11 -18.41
CA ASP A 256 -29.81 -13.23 -19.60
C ASP A 256 -28.66 -12.21 -19.67
N SER A 257 -28.58 -11.28 -18.71
CA SER A 257 -27.59 -10.20 -18.71
C SER A 257 -26.16 -10.69 -18.44
N LYS A 258 -25.98 -11.94 -18.00
CA LYS A 258 -24.69 -12.47 -17.55
C LYS A 258 -23.97 -11.52 -16.57
N ALA A 259 -24.76 -10.81 -15.76
CA ALA A 259 -24.27 -9.88 -14.77
C ALA A 259 -24.77 -10.27 -13.39
N HIS A 260 -23.99 -9.97 -12.37
CA HIS A 260 -24.40 -10.14 -10.97
C HIS A 260 -23.82 -9.04 -10.09
N ALA A 261 -24.56 -8.72 -9.03
CA ALA A 261 -24.16 -7.73 -8.04
C ALA A 261 -23.37 -8.42 -6.92
N VAL A 262 -22.24 -7.83 -6.57
CA VAL A 262 -21.35 -8.23 -5.48
C VAL A 262 -21.13 -7.06 -4.55
N THR A 263 -20.82 -7.32 -3.28
CA THR A 263 -20.51 -6.24 -2.33
C THR A 263 -19.21 -5.53 -2.68
N GLY A 264 -19.12 -4.23 -2.42
CA GLY A 264 -17.87 -3.50 -2.57
C GLY A 264 -16.76 -4.08 -1.69
N GLN A 265 -17.12 -4.62 -0.52
CA GLN A 265 -16.15 -5.29 0.34
C GLN A 265 -15.55 -6.53 -0.34
N SER A 266 -16.35 -7.38 -0.98
CA SER A 266 -15.81 -8.57 -1.67
C SER A 266 -14.89 -8.20 -2.84
N VAL A 267 -15.19 -7.12 -3.58
CA VAL A 267 -14.31 -6.63 -4.65
C VAL A 267 -12.97 -6.14 -4.10
N ARG A 268 -12.99 -5.42 -2.98
CA ARG A 268 -11.76 -4.98 -2.30
C ARG A 268 -10.93 -6.15 -1.78
N ASP A 269 -11.58 -7.12 -1.16
CA ASP A 269 -10.92 -8.31 -0.63
C ASP A 269 -10.28 -9.14 -1.75
N GLU A 270 -10.98 -9.31 -2.87
CA GLU A 270 -10.51 -10.01 -4.06
C GLU A 270 -9.30 -9.30 -4.69
N ALA A 271 -9.39 -7.97 -4.87
CA ALA A 271 -8.30 -7.16 -5.40
C ALA A 271 -7.08 -7.16 -4.46
N THR A 272 -7.30 -7.06 -3.14
CA THR A 272 -6.24 -7.15 -2.13
C THR A 272 -5.56 -8.51 -2.18
N LYS A 273 -6.33 -9.59 -2.25
CA LYS A 273 -5.81 -10.95 -2.34
C LYS A 273 -4.99 -11.16 -3.62
N SER A 274 -5.50 -10.75 -4.77
CA SER A 274 -4.80 -10.85 -6.05
C SER A 274 -3.47 -10.08 -6.03
N THR A 275 -3.47 -8.86 -5.46
CA THR A 275 -2.24 -8.07 -5.32
C THR A 275 -1.25 -8.74 -4.35
N GLN A 276 -1.73 -9.29 -3.24
CA GLN A 276 -0.88 -10.02 -2.30
C GLN A 276 -0.29 -11.29 -2.93
N GLU A 277 -1.06 -12.01 -3.75
CA GLU A 277 -0.59 -13.18 -4.52
C GLU A 277 0.49 -12.77 -5.53
N SER A 278 0.29 -11.66 -6.24
CA SER A 278 1.28 -11.10 -7.18
C SER A 278 2.57 -10.69 -6.48
N LEU A 279 2.48 -10.19 -5.24
CA LEU A 279 3.62 -9.85 -4.38
C LEU A 279 4.12 -11.05 -3.56
N GLY A 280 3.52 -12.22 -3.73
CA GLY A 280 3.81 -13.41 -2.92
C GLY A 280 5.27 -13.86 -2.94
N PHE A 281 6.02 -13.54 -4.01
CA PHE A 281 7.44 -13.85 -4.09
C PHE A 281 8.31 -13.00 -3.16
N VAL A 282 7.84 -11.83 -2.75
CA VAL A 282 8.57 -10.91 -1.86
C VAL A 282 8.71 -11.51 -0.46
N GLN A 283 7.67 -12.19 0.02
CA GLN A 283 7.66 -12.76 1.37
C GLN A 283 8.73 -13.84 1.59
N PRO A 284 8.87 -14.90 0.75
CA PRO A 284 9.93 -15.88 0.90
C PRO A 284 11.33 -15.27 0.72
N LEU A 285 11.47 -14.26 -0.13
CA LEU A 285 12.73 -13.57 -0.32
C LEU A 285 13.18 -12.84 0.96
N ILE A 286 12.27 -12.09 1.59
CA ILE A 286 12.52 -11.42 2.89
C ILE A 286 12.85 -12.47 3.95
N LEU A 287 12.13 -13.61 3.99
CA LEU A 287 12.37 -14.68 4.94
C LEU A 287 13.78 -15.28 4.77
N ILE A 288 14.22 -15.53 3.54
CA ILE A 288 15.56 -16.05 3.25
C ILE A 288 16.62 -15.08 3.77
N PHE A 289 16.47 -13.77 3.49
CA PHE A 289 17.41 -12.78 4.02
C PHE A 289 17.40 -12.69 5.54
N ALA A 290 16.22 -12.80 6.18
CA ALA A 290 16.11 -12.84 7.63
C ALA A 290 16.83 -14.04 8.23
N VAL A 291 16.70 -15.24 7.64
CA VAL A 291 17.39 -16.45 8.07
C VAL A 291 18.91 -16.31 7.90
N ILE A 292 19.36 -15.75 6.79
CA ILE A 292 20.81 -15.50 6.57
C ILE A 292 21.34 -14.51 7.62
N ALA A 293 20.63 -13.40 7.85
CA ALA A 293 21.03 -12.40 8.84
C ALA A 293 21.10 -13.00 10.25
N LEU A 294 20.11 -13.83 10.61
CA LEU A 294 20.07 -14.54 11.89
C LEU A 294 21.26 -15.53 12.01
N PHE A 295 21.53 -16.29 10.96
CA PHE A 295 22.67 -17.23 10.95
C PHE A 295 24.02 -16.51 11.11
N VAL A 296 24.22 -15.42 10.38
CA VAL A 296 25.44 -14.60 10.48
C VAL A 296 25.55 -13.97 11.86
N GLY A 297 24.45 -13.45 12.39
CA GLY A 297 24.38 -12.90 13.76
C GLY A 297 24.73 -13.94 14.81
N ALA A 298 24.13 -15.13 14.74
CA ALA A 298 24.44 -16.25 15.64
C ALA A 298 25.90 -16.68 15.57
N PHE A 299 26.48 -16.72 14.37
CA PHE A 299 27.89 -17.06 14.17
C PHE A 299 28.85 -16.02 14.82
N ILE A 300 28.56 -14.73 14.63
CA ILE A 300 29.31 -13.63 15.25
C ILE A 300 29.20 -13.70 16.77
N ILE A 301 28.00 -13.94 17.31
CA ILE A 301 27.77 -14.09 18.74
C ILE A 301 28.53 -15.26 19.29
N ALA A 302 28.47 -16.45 18.66
CA ALA A 302 29.19 -17.66 19.09
C ALA A 302 30.70 -17.44 19.10
N ASN A 303 31.26 -16.82 18.07
CA ASN A 303 32.67 -16.51 18.01
C ASN A 303 33.12 -15.55 19.13
N THR A 304 32.34 -14.48 19.33
CA THR A 304 32.64 -13.47 20.34
C THR A 304 32.52 -14.05 21.76
N PHE A 305 31.46 -14.84 22.03
CA PHE A 305 31.33 -15.52 23.31
C PHE A 305 32.42 -16.53 23.57
N THR A 306 32.84 -17.33 22.57
CA THR A 306 33.96 -18.25 22.72
C THR A 306 35.23 -17.50 23.10
N MET A 307 35.50 -16.35 22.52
CA MET A 307 36.63 -15.50 22.85
C MET A 307 36.56 -14.95 24.28
N ILE A 308 35.36 -14.41 24.66
CA ILE A 308 35.14 -13.87 26.02
C ILE A 308 35.33 -14.95 27.09
N VAL A 309 34.77 -16.15 26.85
CA VAL A 309 34.92 -17.28 27.79
C VAL A 309 36.38 -17.70 27.91
N ARG A 310 37.13 -17.78 26.81
CA ARG A 310 38.57 -18.10 26.85
C ARG A 310 39.38 -17.08 27.63
N ASP A 311 39.14 -15.80 27.44
CA ASP A 311 39.81 -14.71 28.17
C ASP A 311 39.48 -14.72 29.66
N SER A 312 38.24 -15.08 30.01
CA SER A 312 37.78 -15.16 31.40
C SER A 312 38.15 -16.44 32.14
N MET A 313 38.76 -17.42 31.47
CA MET A 313 39.11 -18.75 32.04
C MET A 313 39.96 -18.63 33.30
N ARG A 314 40.94 -17.72 33.36
CA ARG A 314 41.75 -17.47 34.56
C ARG A 314 40.92 -16.96 35.73
N GLY A 315 40.00 -16.05 35.48
CA GLY A 315 39.05 -15.53 36.47
C GLY A 315 38.10 -16.62 36.98
N TYR A 316 37.60 -17.47 36.12
CA TYR A 316 36.77 -18.61 36.50
C TYR A 316 37.52 -19.66 37.28
N ALA A 317 38.80 -19.93 36.97
CA ALA A 317 39.68 -20.82 37.73
C ALA A 317 39.90 -20.28 39.16
N LEU A 318 40.15 -18.97 39.30
CA LEU A 318 40.30 -18.31 40.61
C LEU A 318 38.97 -18.36 41.42
N LEU A 319 37.84 -18.13 40.79
CA LEU A 319 36.53 -18.27 41.47
C LEU A 319 36.30 -19.70 41.97
N ARG A 320 36.69 -20.70 41.20
CA ARG A 320 36.60 -22.11 41.62
C ARG A 320 37.54 -22.45 42.76
N SER A 321 38.77 -21.88 42.77
CA SER A 321 39.71 -22.09 43.88
C SER A 321 39.23 -21.50 45.21
N VAL A 322 38.35 -20.49 45.16
CA VAL A 322 37.71 -19.89 46.35
C VAL A 322 36.36 -20.58 46.68
N GLY A 323 36.00 -21.67 45.96
CA GLY A 323 34.84 -22.53 46.27
C GLY A 323 33.57 -22.30 45.44
N ALA A 324 33.65 -21.57 44.30
CA ALA A 324 32.51 -21.44 43.40
C ALA A 324 32.21 -22.76 42.69
N SER A 325 30.92 -23.16 42.66
CA SER A 325 30.50 -24.35 41.93
C SER A 325 30.52 -24.15 40.39
N PRO A 326 30.74 -25.22 39.59
CA PRO A 326 30.68 -25.11 38.11
C PRO A 326 29.33 -24.52 37.60
N ALA A 327 28.22 -24.85 38.27
CA ALA A 327 26.92 -24.31 37.94
C ALA A 327 26.83 -22.77 38.12
N GLN A 328 27.47 -22.23 39.18
CA GLN A 328 27.51 -20.82 39.41
C GLN A 328 28.27 -20.04 38.32
N VAL A 329 29.37 -20.62 37.84
CA VAL A 329 30.14 -20.07 36.70
C VAL A 329 29.32 -20.11 35.45
N PHE A 330 28.63 -21.23 35.14
CA PHE A 330 27.77 -21.39 33.99
C PHE A 330 26.63 -20.34 34.00
N PHE A 331 25.90 -20.23 35.11
CA PHE A 331 24.84 -19.22 35.25
C PHE A 331 25.35 -17.78 35.12
N SER A 332 26.58 -17.48 35.53
CA SER A 332 27.17 -16.15 35.32
C SER A 332 27.33 -15.83 33.83
N VAL A 333 27.78 -16.79 33.03
CA VAL A 333 27.88 -16.61 31.57
C VAL A 333 26.53 -16.48 30.91
N VAL A 334 25.54 -17.29 31.32
CA VAL A 334 24.17 -17.22 30.79
C VAL A 334 23.53 -15.87 31.10
N ILE A 335 23.69 -15.36 32.33
CA ILE A 335 23.17 -14.02 32.72
C ILE A 335 23.82 -12.93 31.86
N GLN A 336 25.13 -13.03 31.64
CA GLN A 336 25.87 -12.06 30.79
C GLN A 336 25.34 -12.09 29.36
N ALA A 337 25.12 -13.29 28.77
CA ALA A 337 24.52 -13.44 27.45
C ALA A 337 23.11 -12.83 27.37
N LEU A 338 22.31 -13.07 28.41
CA LEU A 338 20.94 -12.57 28.46
C LEU A 338 20.89 -11.03 28.54
N ILE A 339 21.76 -10.42 29.33
CA ILE A 339 21.87 -8.96 29.42
C ILE A 339 22.27 -8.37 28.06
N LEU A 340 23.27 -8.97 27.39
CA LEU A 340 23.70 -8.53 26.07
C LEU A 340 22.59 -8.72 25.01
N GLY A 341 21.88 -9.84 25.07
CA GLY A 341 20.74 -10.11 24.20
C GLY A 341 19.64 -9.06 24.36
N VAL A 342 19.24 -8.74 25.59
CA VAL A 342 18.22 -7.71 25.85
C VAL A 342 18.66 -6.33 25.36
N ILE A 343 19.90 -5.92 25.67
CA ILE A 343 20.43 -4.62 25.21
C ILE A 343 20.48 -4.58 23.67
N GLY A 344 21.00 -5.63 23.05
CA GLY A 344 21.11 -5.74 21.60
C GLY A 344 19.72 -5.73 20.94
N SER A 345 18.74 -6.44 21.50
CA SER A 345 17.37 -6.49 20.97
C SER A 345 16.67 -5.13 21.09
N VAL A 346 16.80 -4.42 22.23
CA VAL A 346 16.24 -3.08 22.37
C VAL A 346 16.85 -2.13 21.34
N LEU A 347 18.17 -2.12 21.20
CA LEU A 347 18.84 -1.30 20.20
C LEU A 347 18.45 -1.72 18.77
N GLY A 348 18.30 -3.01 18.52
CA GLY A 348 17.86 -3.54 17.24
C GLY A 348 16.45 -3.08 16.86
N VAL A 349 15.49 -3.12 17.79
CA VAL A 349 14.13 -2.61 17.57
C VAL A 349 14.15 -1.11 17.25
N LEU A 350 14.92 -0.32 18.00
CA LEU A 350 15.03 1.12 17.78
C LEU A 350 15.70 1.43 16.42
N LEU A 351 16.74 0.70 16.05
CA LEU A 351 17.41 0.85 14.75
C LEU A 351 16.49 0.40 13.60
N GLY A 352 15.78 -0.71 13.75
CA GLY A 352 14.84 -1.19 12.75
C GLY A 352 13.70 -0.20 12.51
N TRP A 353 13.15 0.36 13.56
CA TRP A 353 12.15 1.42 13.47
C TRP A 353 12.72 2.68 12.82
N GLY A 354 13.86 3.18 13.28
CA GLY A 354 14.50 4.36 12.71
C GLY A 354 14.88 4.20 11.22
N LEU A 355 15.26 2.99 10.80
CA LEU A 355 15.54 2.68 9.40
C LEU A 355 14.27 2.81 8.54
N ILE A 356 13.14 2.29 9.01
CA ILE A 356 11.86 2.39 8.29
C ILE A 356 11.40 3.84 8.21
N GLU A 357 11.53 4.62 9.30
CA GLU A 357 11.25 6.06 9.28
C GLU A 357 12.12 6.81 8.25
N LEU A 358 13.39 6.46 8.18
CA LEU A 358 14.33 7.04 7.21
C LEU A 358 13.95 6.68 5.77
N ILE A 359 13.52 5.44 5.53
CA ILE A 359 13.05 4.99 4.21
C ILE A 359 11.77 5.73 3.83
N ASP A 360 10.78 5.82 4.72
CA ASP A 360 9.54 6.54 4.47
C ASP A 360 9.77 8.03 4.19
N TRP A 361 10.63 8.67 4.99
CA TRP A 361 11.03 10.05 4.76
C TRP A 361 11.73 10.25 3.39
N GLY A 362 12.60 9.31 2.97
CA GLY A 362 13.25 9.34 1.67
C GLY A 362 12.27 9.17 0.51
N LEU A 363 11.36 8.21 0.62
CA LEU A 363 10.31 7.95 -0.36
C LEU A 363 9.32 9.11 -0.47
N SER A 364 8.92 9.70 0.66
CA SER A 364 8.04 10.86 0.70
C SER A 364 8.64 12.08 -0.04
N ARG A 365 9.95 12.29 0.09
CA ARG A 365 10.65 13.32 -0.70
C ARG A 365 10.70 13.01 -2.19
N GLY A 366 10.75 11.74 -2.56
CA GLY A 366 10.66 11.27 -3.95
C GLY A 366 9.26 11.33 -4.54
N GLY A 367 8.24 11.71 -3.77
CA GLY A 367 6.83 11.73 -4.22
C GLY A 367 6.13 10.38 -4.08
N PHE A 368 6.67 9.46 -3.29
CA PHE A 368 6.10 8.14 -3.01
C PHE A 368 5.88 7.93 -1.50
N PRO A 369 5.05 8.75 -0.83
CA PRO A 369 4.77 8.54 0.58
C PRO A 369 4.08 7.18 0.77
N LEU A 370 4.59 6.37 1.70
CA LEU A 370 3.94 5.13 2.07
C LEU A 370 2.78 5.43 3.03
N SER A 371 1.62 4.84 2.76
CA SER A 371 0.50 4.91 3.69
C SER A 371 0.68 3.83 4.76
N GLY A 372 0.50 4.21 6.01
CA GLY A 372 0.62 3.30 7.15
C GLY A 372 1.46 3.90 8.27
N SER A 373 1.34 3.34 9.46
CA SER A 373 2.16 3.77 10.59
C SER A 373 3.50 3.02 10.55
N PRO A 374 4.65 3.72 10.54
CA PRO A 374 5.95 3.08 10.62
C PRO A 374 6.21 2.42 12.00
N THR A 375 5.26 2.54 12.94
CA THR A 375 5.42 1.99 14.29
C THR A 375 5.46 0.46 14.26
N PRO A 376 6.46 -0.16 14.93
CA PRO A 376 6.56 -1.61 14.97
C PRO A 376 5.34 -2.22 15.68
N SER A 377 4.71 -3.20 15.02
CA SER A 377 3.62 -3.95 15.63
C SER A 377 4.12 -4.72 16.86
N PRO A 378 3.26 -4.97 17.87
CA PRO A 378 3.64 -5.79 19.03
C PRO A 378 4.21 -7.15 18.65
N THR A 379 3.73 -7.73 17.55
CA THR A 379 4.25 -8.99 17.00
C THR A 379 5.66 -8.85 16.45
N ALA A 380 5.99 -7.75 15.74
CA ALA A 380 7.32 -7.49 15.26
C ALA A 380 8.33 -7.33 16.40
N VAL A 381 7.93 -6.61 17.46
CA VAL A 381 8.74 -6.44 18.66
C VAL A 381 8.95 -7.78 19.36
N ALA A 382 7.88 -8.57 19.58
CA ALA A 382 7.98 -9.89 20.22
C ALA A 382 8.91 -10.84 19.45
N VAL A 383 8.79 -10.89 18.13
CA VAL A 383 9.68 -11.71 17.28
C VAL A 383 11.12 -11.20 17.39
N GLY A 384 11.35 -9.88 17.37
CA GLY A 384 12.68 -9.29 17.54
C GLY A 384 13.35 -9.64 18.87
N PHE A 385 12.58 -9.81 19.95
CA PHE A 385 13.09 -10.28 21.25
C PHE A 385 13.28 -11.81 21.31
N MET A 386 12.61 -12.57 20.46
CA MET A 386 12.72 -14.02 20.41
C MET A 386 13.95 -14.49 19.60
N VAL A 387 14.43 -13.66 18.70
CA VAL A 387 15.64 -13.82 17.90
C VAL A 387 16.88 -13.51 18.71
#